data_1f4e7e39d57f2893357758c7befdbc25
#
_entry.id   1f4e7e39d57f2893357758c7befdbc25
#
_cell.length_a   1.000
_cell.length_b   1.000
_cell.length_c   1.000
_cell.angle_alpha   90.00
_cell.angle_beta   90.00
_cell.angle_gamma   90.00
#
_symmetry.space_group_name_H-M   'P 1'
#
loop_
_entity.id
_entity.type
_entity.pdbx_description
1 polymer ?
#
loop_
_entity_poly.entity_id
_entity_poly.type
_entity_poly.pdbx_seq_one_letter_code
_entity_poly.pdbx_strand_id
1 'polypeptide(L)'
;MKDWANVEPDVYAILPDKPQRYTRGRTRPIDRIVIHHNAGVNLTSERLRDETWRDRPASAHYQVEANGRIGQLVHDRDTAWHAANADINARSIGIEHANIGGPPRWQISDATIEEGAHLVAALCRYYKLGRPEWGRNVFPHRAYTSTSCPHQLDVGGEDHAHYMARAQFWYDNPTPAPAAPKTAPPKEDTMTPEDRKLLTDIRDLCVAIRDQLTGENGRGGWPQGGKRTLYDLTAAIAEIEGVPNTRDTLG
;
A
#
# COMPACT_ATOMS: atom_id res chain seq x y z
N MET A 1 -12.59 1.95 -10.00
CA MET A 1 -12.84 0.53 -10.39
C MET A 1 -11.54 -0.21 -10.14
N LYS A 2 -11.59 -1.30 -9.38
CA LYS A 2 -10.39 -2.12 -9.08
C LYS A 2 -9.68 -2.55 -10.36
N ASP A 3 -8.37 -2.37 -10.40
CA ASP A 3 -7.55 -2.92 -11.48
C ASP A 3 -6.81 -4.18 -10.97
N TRP A 4 -7.38 -5.33 -11.25
CA TRP A 4 -6.82 -6.60 -10.82
C TRP A 4 -5.53 -6.99 -11.54
N ALA A 5 -5.26 -6.43 -12.70
CA ALA A 5 -4.02 -6.68 -13.44
C ALA A 5 -2.84 -5.98 -12.79
N ASN A 6 -3.06 -4.78 -12.25
CA ASN A 6 -2.05 -4.00 -11.54
C ASN A 6 -2.18 -4.08 -10.01
N VAL A 7 -3.15 -4.85 -9.50
CA VAL A 7 -3.43 -5.02 -8.07
C VAL A 7 -3.72 -3.67 -7.38
N GLU A 8 -4.48 -2.80 -8.07
CA GLU A 8 -4.87 -1.52 -7.50
C GLU A 8 -6.05 -1.68 -6.53
N PRO A 9 -5.93 -1.16 -5.29
CA PRO A 9 -7.00 -1.22 -4.30
C PRO A 9 -8.11 -0.20 -4.58
N ASP A 10 -9.23 -0.32 -3.86
CA ASP A 10 -10.27 0.72 -3.90
C ASP A 10 -9.84 2.00 -3.17
N VAL A 11 -8.96 1.88 -2.18
CA VAL A 11 -8.46 3.01 -1.40
C VAL A 11 -7.04 2.79 -0.89
N TYR A 12 -6.27 3.86 -0.87
CA TYR A 12 -4.96 3.91 -0.24
C TYR A 12 -5.10 4.50 1.17
N ALA A 13 -5.23 3.64 2.18
CA ALA A 13 -5.26 4.00 3.60
C ALA A 13 -3.88 3.79 4.23
N ILE A 14 -2.84 4.29 3.57
CA ILE A 14 -1.45 4.01 3.94
C ILE A 14 -1.14 4.45 5.36
N LEU A 15 -0.48 3.59 6.11
CA LEU A 15 0.03 3.86 7.45
C LEU A 15 1.09 4.96 7.42
N PRO A 16 1.03 5.94 8.34
CA PRO A 16 2.09 6.93 8.46
C PRO A 16 3.40 6.29 8.94
N ASP A 17 4.54 6.91 8.62
CA ASP A 17 5.87 6.44 9.01
C ASP A 17 6.09 6.41 10.53
N LYS A 18 5.37 7.23 11.27
CA LYS A 18 5.47 7.31 12.74
C LYS A 18 4.09 7.20 13.39
N PRO A 19 3.96 6.44 14.49
CA PRO A 19 4.95 5.50 14.99
C PRO A 19 5.27 4.41 13.97
N GLN A 20 6.48 3.85 13.96
CA GLN A 20 6.90 2.86 12.98
C GLN A 20 6.12 1.55 13.17
N ARG A 21 5.48 1.09 12.10
CA ARG A 21 4.63 -0.12 12.09
C ARG A 21 4.91 -1.01 10.89
N TYR A 22 5.86 -0.64 10.05
CA TYR A 22 6.37 -1.40 8.92
C TYR A 22 7.81 -0.98 8.66
N THR A 23 8.54 -1.73 7.84
CA THR A 23 9.89 -1.39 7.42
C THR A 23 9.87 -0.96 5.96
N ARG A 24 10.50 0.18 5.64
CA ARG A 24 10.67 0.59 4.25
C ARG A 24 11.57 -0.38 3.50
N GLY A 25 11.14 -0.75 2.31
CA GLY A 25 11.82 -1.73 1.47
C GLY A 25 11.62 -3.17 1.92
N ARG A 26 12.19 -4.09 1.14
CA ARG A 26 12.19 -5.52 1.39
C ARG A 26 13.60 -6.10 1.27
N THR A 27 13.92 -7.06 2.13
CA THR A 27 15.18 -7.81 2.08
C THR A 27 15.05 -9.14 1.32
N ARG A 28 13.83 -9.51 0.92
CA ARG A 28 13.49 -10.75 0.21
C ARG A 28 12.49 -10.48 -0.90
N PRO A 29 12.52 -11.21 -2.01
CA PRO A 29 11.43 -11.21 -2.99
C PRO A 29 10.14 -11.75 -2.35
N ILE A 30 9.00 -11.30 -2.82
CA ILE A 30 7.69 -11.82 -2.41
C ILE A 30 7.52 -13.22 -3.02
N ASP A 31 7.27 -14.23 -2.19
CA ASP A 31 7.08 -15.63 -2.59
C ASP A 31 5.82 -16.27 -1.97
N ARG A 32 5.07 -15.54 -1.15
CA ARG A 32 3.88 -16.04 -0.48
C ARG A 32 2.91 -14.95 -0.05
N ILE A 33 1.68 -15.37 0.21
CA ILE A 33 0.61 -14.57 0.79
C ILE A 33 0.28 -15.16 2.17
N VAL A 34 0.07 -14.29 3.16
CA VAL A 34 -0.38 -14.71 4.50
C VAL A 34 -1.77 -14.14 4.76
N ILE A 35 -2.70 -15.04 5.08
CA ILE A 35 -4.10 -14.73 5.32
C ILE A 35 -4.33 -14.48 6.81
N HIS A 36 -5.04 -13.39 7.10
CA HIS A 36 -5.44 -12.99 8.44
C HIS A 36 -6.93 -12.68 8.49
N HIS A 37 -7.51 -12.71 9.69
CA HIS A 37 -8.72 -11.99 10.03
C HIS A 37 -8.37 -10.94 11.09
N ASN A 38 -8.95 -9.75 11.00
CA ASN A 38 -8.55 -8.63 11.85
C ASN A 38 -9.16 -8.66 13.26
N ALA A 39 -9.98 -9.69 13.59
CA ALA A 39 -10.69 -9.84 14.85
C ALA A 39 -11.53 -8.60 15.24
N GLY A 40 -12.01 -7.87 14.23
CA GLY A 40 -12.82 -6.67 14.40
C GLY A 40 -14.08 -6.71 13.52
N VAL A 41 -15.22 -6.32 14.10
CA VAL A 41 -16.50 -6.35 13.40
C VAL A 41 -16.68 -5.09 12.57
N ASN A 42 -16.88 -5.28 11.25
CA ASN A 42 -17.09 -4.21 10.27
C ASN A 42 -15.99 -3.12 10.31
N LEU A 43 -14.74 -3.51 10.54
CA LEU A 43 -13.63 -2.55 10.49
C LEU A 43 -13.36 -2.12 9.05
N THR A 44 -13.29 -0.82 8.82
CA THR A 44 -12.78 -0.24 7.58
C THR A 44 -11.26 -0.14 7.61
N SER A 45 -10.66 0.04 6.46
CA SER A 45 -9.21 0.20 6.34
C SER A 45 -8.70 1.42 7.10
N GLU A 46 -9.46 2.52 7.06
CA GLU A 46 -9.14 3.74 7.80
C GLU A 46 -9.23 3.51 9.32
N ARG A 47 -10.25 2.82 9.82
CA ARG A 47 -10.39 2.50 11.24
C ARG A 47 -9.31 1.51 11.71
N LEU A 48 -8.94 0.56 10.87
CA LEU A 48 -7.83 -0.35 11.19
C LEU A 48 -6.52 0.43 11.34
N ARG A 49 -6.24 1.40 10.44
CA ARG A 49 -5.09 2.30 10.50
C ARG A 49 -5.12 3.21 11.73
N ASP A 50 -6.24 3.91 11.96
CA ASP A 50 -6.33 5.05 12.87
C ASP A 50 -6.71 4.66 14.29
N GLU A 51 -7.40 3.53 14.48
CA GLU A 51 -7.87 3.06 15.78
C GLU A 51 -7.10 1.81 16.24
N THR A 52 -7.13 0.72 15.44
CA THR A 52 -6.64 -0.59 15.88
C THR A 52 -5.12 -0.66 15.92
N TRP A 53 -4.45 -0.11 14.92
CA TRP A 53 -2.98 -0.16 14.80
C TRP A 53 -2.29 1.16 15.18
N ARG A 54 -3.04 2.19 15.60
CA ARG A 54 -2.45 3.49 15.96
C ARG A 54 -1.25 3.34 16.89
N ASP A 55 -1.38 2.55 17.94
CA ASP A 55 -0.39 2.39 19.00
C ASP A 55 0.19 0.97 19.09
N ARG A 56 -0.02 0.14 18.05
CA ARG A 56 0.45 -1.25 18.01
C ARG A 56 1.55 -1.41 16.96
N PRO A 57 2.65 -2.14 17.27
CA PRO A 57 3.70 -2.44 16.30
C PRO A 57 3.27 -3.58 15.34
N ALA A 58 2.17 -3.37 14.62
CA ALA A 58 1.59 -4.33 13.70
C ALA A 58 1.04 -3.63 12.46
N SER A 59 1.03 -4.32 11.34
CA SER A 59 0.45 -3.86 10.08
C SER A 59 0.22 -5.04 9.13
N ALA A 60 -0.58 -4.85 8.09
CA ALA A 60 -0.66 -5.72 6.92
C ALA A 60 -0.62 -4.88 5.64
N HIS A 61 -0.46 -5.52 4.49
CA HIS A 61 -0.44 -4.79 3.22
C HIS A 61 -1.83 -4.38 2.80
N TYR A 62 -2.78 -5.30 2.92
CA TYR A 62 -4.16 -5.09 2.50
C TYR A 62 -5.16 -5.43 3.60
N GLN A 63 -6.31 -4.77 3.53
CA GLN A 63 -7.52 -5.14 4.23
C GLN A 63 -8.66 -5.32 3.24
N VAL A 64 -9.40 -6.43 3.38
CA VAL A 64 -10.69 -6.64 2.72
C VAL A 64 -11.78 -6.34 3.74
N GLU A 65 -12.57 -5.32 3.47
CA GLU A 65 -13.66 -4.87 4.35
C GLU A 65 -14.91 -5.77 4.23
N ALA A 66 -15.82 -5.65 5.17
CA ALA A 66 -17.03 -6.49 5.20
C ALA A 66 -17.95 -6.30 3.97
N ASN A 67 -17.86 -5.19 3.28
CA ASN A 67 -18.56 -4.90 2.01
C ASN A 67 -17.76 -5.28 0.76
N GLY A 68 -16.59 -5.90 0.93
CA GLY A 68 -15.69 -6.28 -0.16
C GLY A 68 -14.77 -5.15 -0.67
N ARG A 69 -14.84 -3.93 -0.09
CA ARG A 69 -13.88 -2.86 -0.42
C ARG A 69 -12.48 -3.25 0.03
N ILE A 70 -11.48 -3.01 -0.81
CA ILE A 70 -10.09 -3.31 -0.52
C ILE A 70 -9.31 -2.03 -0.25
N GLY A 71 -8.67 -1.95 0.92
CA GLY A 71 -7.73 -0.90 1.25
C GLY A 71 -6.30 -1.39 1.31
N GLN A 72 -5.36 -0.59 0.81
CA GLN A 72 -3.93 -0.82 1.00
C GLN A 72 -3.42 0.04 2.16
N LEU A 73 -2.73 -0.60 3.11
CA LEU A 73 -2.22 0.02 4.33
C LEU A 73 -0.69 0.12 4.35
N VAL A 74 -0.01 -0.81 3.68
CA VAL A 74 1.44 -0.77 3.44
C VAL A 74 1.68 -1.07 1.97
N HIS A 75 2.56 -0.32 1.33
CA HIS A 75 2.91 -0.58 -0.06
C HIS A 75 3.62 -1.93 -0.21
N ASP A 76 3.37 -2.66 -1.28
CA ASP A 76 3.97 -3.98 -1.52
C ASP A 76 5.50 -3.97 -1.56
N ARG A 77 6.10 -2.83 -1.94
CA ARG A 77 7.56 -2.63 -1.91
C ARG A 77 8.14 -2.55 -0.50
N ASP A 78 7.31 -2.36 0.52
CA ASP A 78 7.70 -2.24 1.92
C ASP A 78 7.36 -3.53 2.68
N THR A 79 7.88 -3.69 3.89
CA THR A 79 7.69 -4.88 4.71
C THR A 79 6.70 -4.60 5.82
N ALA A 80 5.47 -5.11 5.71
CA ALA A 80 4.47 -5.05 6.77
C ALA A 80 4.82 -6.02 7.91
N TRP A 81 4.41 -5.69 9.14
CA TRP A 81 4.68 -6.50 10.33
C TRP A 81 3.43 -7.28 10.74
N HIS A 82 3.15 -8.39 10.06
CA HIS A 82 1.91 -9.16 10.23
C HIS A 82 2.09 -10.59 10.75
N ALA A 83 3.26 -11.21 10.52
CA ALA A 83 3.43 -12.64 10.75
C ALA A 83 4.16 -12.96 12.06
N ALA A 84 4.49 -11.97 12.91
CA ALA A 84 5.34 -12.11 14.10
C ALA A 84 6.69 -12.81 13.80
N ASN A 85 7.13 -12.79 12.54
CA ASN A 85 8.35 -13.42 12.05
C ASN A 85 8.98 -12.52 10.99
N ALA A 86 10.19 -12.04 11.24
CA ALA A 86 10.85 -11.06 10.39
C ALA A 86 11.16 -11.57 8.97
N ASP A 87 11.58 -12.83 8.82
CA ASP A 87 11.84 -13.42 7.49
C ASP A 87 10.54 -13.59 6.70
N ILE A 88 9.46 -14.04 7.37
CA ILE A 88 8.16 -14.16 6.73
C ILE A 88 7.59 -12.79 6.35
N ASN A 89 7.67 -11.79 7.24
CA ASN A 89 7.26 -10.42 6.92
C ASN A 89 7.99 -9.90 5.67
N ALA A 90 9.30 -10.13 5.59
CA ALA A 90 10.12 -9.63 4.47
C ALA A 90 9.77 -10.24 3.11
N ARG A 91 9.18 -11.45 3.08
CA ARG A 91 8.93 -12.22 1.86
C ARG A 91 7.45 -12.49 1.56
N SER A 92 6.53 -11.87 2.29
CA SER A 92 5.10 -12.11 2.12
C SER A 92 4.30 -10.83 1.92
N ILE A 93 3.09 -11.00 1.37
CA ILE A 93 2.01 -10.02 1.42
C ILE A 93 1.01 -10.51 2.48
N GLY A 94 0.74 -9.70 3.50
CA GLY A 94 -0.30 -9.96 4.50
C GLY A 94 -1.63 -9.34 4.10
N ILE A 95 -2.72 -10.12 4.19
CA ILE A 95 -4.08 -9.67 3.87
C ILE A 95 -4.96 -9.89 5.10
N GLU A 96 -5.53 -8.82 5.63
CA GLU A 96 -6.55 -8.85 6.68
C GLU A 96 -7.94 -8.95 6.09
N HIS A 97 -8.83 -9.70 6.77
CA HIS A 97 -10.22 -9.85 6.39
C HIS A 97 -11.11 -9.38 7.55
N ALA A 98 -12.02 -8.45 7.27
CA ALA A 98 -12.94 -7.95 8.27
C ALA A 98 -14.02 -8.97 8.60
N ASN A 99 -14.32 -9.11 9.89
CA ASN A 99 -15.42 -9.94 10.36
C ASN A 99 -16.72 -9.14 10.37
N ILE A 100 -17.85 -9.83 10.20
CA ILE A 100 -19.21 -9.30 10.41
C ILE A 100 -19.81 -9.75 11.75
N GLY A 101 -19.19 -10.73 12.41
CA GLY A 101 -19.55 -11.23 13.72
C GLY A 101 -18.34 -11.40 14.63
N GLY A 102 -18.56 -11.32 15.94
CA GLY A 102 -17.53 -11.48 16.96
C GLY A 102 -17.29 -12.95 17.34
N PRO A 103 -16.52 -13.17 18.45
CA PRO A 103 -16.24 -14.50 18.94
C PRO A 103 -17.52 -15.21 19.39
N PRO A 104 -17.56 -16.54 19.38
CA PRO A 104 -16.45 -17.42 18.99
C PRO A 104 -16.36 -17.68 17.49
N ARG A 105 -17.37 -17.30 16.68
CA ARG A 105 -17.46 -17.70 15.27
C ARG A 105 -16.65 -16.83 14.32
N TRP A 106 -16.45 -15.55 14.63
CA TRP A 106 -15.71 -14.62 13.77
C TRP A 106 -16.17 -14.65 12.30
N GLN A 107 -17.48 -14.60 12.09
CA GLN A 107 -18.10 -14.71 10.77
C GLN A 107 -17.55 -13.66 9.79
N ILE A 108 -17.42 -14.08 8.55
CA ILE A 108 -16.95 -13.24 7.42
C ILE A 108 -18.08 -13.15 6.41
N SER A 109 -18.22 -12.03 5.71
CA SER A 109 -19.24 -11.86 4.68
C SER A 109 -18.84 -12.53 3.36
N ASP A 110 -19.82 -12.89 2.54
CA ASP A 110 -19.61 -13.40 1.19
C ASP A 110 -18.81 -12.40 0.34
N ALA A 111 -19.03 -11.08 0.53
CA ALA A 111 -18.29 -10.03 -0.16
C ALA A 111 -16.80 -10.02 0.25
N THR A 112 -16.49 -10.21 1.55
CA THR A 112 -15.11 -10.33 2.01
C THR A 112 -14.44 -11.58 1.46
N ILE A 113 -15.14 -12.71 1.42
CA ILE A 113 -14.64 -13.97 0.85
C ILE A 113 -14.34 -13.79 -0.63
N GLU A 114 -15.28 -13.28 -1.40
CA GLU A 114 -15.17 -13.15 -2.86
C GLU A 114 -14.04 -12.21 -3.26
N GLU A 115 -14.02 -11.02 -2.68
CA GLU A 115 -13.02 -9.99 -3.04
C GLU A 115 -11.63 -10.31 -2.46
N GLY A 116 -11.56 -10.94 -1.30
CA GLY A 116 -10.30 -11.43 -0.73
C GLY A 116 -9.69 -12.55 -1.58
N ALA A 117 -10.52 -13.48 -2.03
CA ALA A 117 -10.10 -14.56 -2.94
C ALA A 117 -9.63 -14.01 -4.30
N HIS A 118 -10.32 -13.00 -4.83
CA HIS A 118 -9.90 -12.32 -6.07
C HIS A 118 -8.57 -11.60 -5.89
N LEU A 119 -8.36 -10.91 -4.75
CA LEU A 119 -7.07 -10.27 -4.42
C LEU A 119 -5.93 -11.29 -4.35
N VAL A 120 -6.15 -12.44 -3.68
CA VAL A 120 -5.16 -13.54 -3.65
C VAL A 120 -4.80 -13.99 -5.06
N ALA A 121 -5.80 -14.20 -5.92
CA ALA A 121 -5.57 -14.60 -7.31
C ALA A 121 -4.77 -13.57 -8.09
N ALA A 122 -5.12 -12.28 -7.96
CA ALA A 122 -4.43 -11.18 -8.60
C ALA A 122 -2.96 -11.08 -8.15
N LEU A 123 -2.70 -11.12 -6.84
CA LEU A 123 -1.35 -11.13 -6.28
C LEU A 123 -0.52 -12.35 -6.73
N CYS A 124 -1.13 -13.52 -6.76
CA CYS A 124 -0.47 -14.74 -7.24
C CYS A 124 -0.03 -14.61 -8.70
N ARG A 125 -0.84 -13.98 -9.56
CA ARG A 125 -0.44 -13.70 -10.95
C ARG A 125 0.62 -12.61 -11.04
N TYR A 126 0.41 -11.50 -10.36
CA TYR A 126 1.30 -10.33 -10.41
C TYR A 126 2.73 -10.68 -9.97
N TYR A 127 2.85 -11.41 -8.85
CA TYR A 127 4.15 -11.85 -8.32
C TYR A 127 4.60 -13.21 -8.86
N LYS A 128 3.88 -13.82 -9.82
CA LYS A 128 4.22 -15.12 -10.43
C LYS A 128 4.38 -16.25 -9.41
N LEU A 129 3.53 -16.25 -8.38
CA LEU A 129 3.58 -17.26 -7.31
C LEU A 129 2.98 -18.60 -7.74
N GLY A 130 2.33 -18.66 -8.89
CA GLY A 130 1.57 -19.81 -9.34
C GLY A 130 0.12 -19.78 -8.86
N ARG A 131 -0.64 -20.81 -9.22
CA ARG A 131 -2.05 -20.98 -8.84
C ARG A 131 -2.18 -21.02 -7.31
N PRO A 132 -3.15 -20.32 -6.69
CA PRO A 132 -3.31 -20.32 -5.23
C PRO A 132 -3.42 -21.73 -4.66
N GLU A 133 -2.53 -22.07 -3.75
CA GLU A 133 -2.45 -23.37 -3.08
C GLU A 133 -2.09 -23.18 -1.61
N TRP A 134 -3.00 -23.67 -0.74
CA TRP A 134 -2.82 -23.56 0.70
C TRP A 134 -1.63 -24.38 1.19
N GLY A 135 -0.78 -23.77 2.00
CA GLY A 135 0.45 -24.40 2.49
C GLY A 135 1.64 -24.37 1.51
N ARG A 136 1.44 -23.82 0.29
CA ARG A 136 2.49 -23.66 -0.71
C ARG A 136 2.83 -22.20 -1.00
N ASN A 137 1.86 -21.40 -1.43
CA ASN A 137 1.99 -19.98 -1.71
C ASN A 137 0.94 -19.12 -1.00
N VAL A 138 -0.07 -19.73 -0.38
CA VAL A 138 -1.06 -19.09 0.50
C VAL A 138 -1.01 -19.79 1.85
N PHE A 139 -0.79 -19.03 2.93
CA PHE A 139 -0.56 -19.58 4.26
C PHE A 139 -1.45 -18.90 5.31
N PRO A 140 -1.88 -19.63 6.38
CA PRO A 140 -2.50 -18.99 7.52
C PRO A 140 -1.47 -18.27 8.39
N HIS A 141 -1.86 -17.23 9.09
CA HIS A 141 -1.01 -16.59 10.11
C HIS A 141 -0.48 -17.58 11.13
N ARG A 142 -1.33 -18.52 11.58
CA ARG A 142 -0.94 -19.54 12.56
C ARG A 142 0.17 -20.50 12.10
N ALA A 143 0.53 -20.50 10.82
CA ALA A 143 1.70 -21.27 10.36
C ALA A 143 3.03 -20.69 10.89
N TYR A 144 3.02 -19.46 11.39
CA TYR A 144 4.24 -18.74 11.77
C TYR A 144 4.29 -18.30 13.22
N THR A 145 3.15 -18.31 13.91
CA THR A 145 3.04 -17.94 15.34
C THR A 145 1.86 -18.65 16.02
N SER A 146 1.87 -18.73 17.34
CA SER A 146 0.78 -19.32 18.12
C SER A 146 -0.43 -18.37 18.13
N THR A 147 -1.40 -18.62 17.25
CA THR A 147 -2.63 -17.86 17.11
C THR A 147 -3.72 -18.72 16.47
N SER A 148 -4.99 -18.36 16.64
CA SER A 148 -6.12 -18.95 15.92
C SER A 148 -6.40 -18.27 14.57
N CYS A 149 -5.70 -17.18 14.26
CA CYS A 149 -5.85 -16.46 12.98
C CYS A 149 -5.36 -17.34 11.80
N PRO A 150 -6.11 -17.44 10.71
CA PRO A 150 -7.25 -16.63 10.25
C PRO A 150 -8.65 -17.23 10.57
N HIS A 151 -8.80 -18.05 11.56
CA HIS A 151 -10.04 -18.62 12.09
C HIS A 151 -10.90 -19.29 11.01
N GLN A 152 -11.98 -18.63 10.53
CA GLN A 152 -12.92 -19.20 9.54
C GLN A 152 -12.26 -19.49 8.17
N LEU A 153 -11.19 -18.78 7.83
CA LEU A 153 -10.46 -18.96 6.57
C LEU A 153 -9.38 -20.04 6.64
N ASP A 154 -9.15 -20.65 7.82
CA ASP A 154 -8.17 -21.73 7.96
C ASP A 154 -8.79 -23.11 7.72
N VAL A 155 -7.92 -24.10 7.51
CA VAL A 155 -8.35 -25.51 7.36
C VAL A 155 -9.22 -25.94 8.54
N GLY A 156 -10.42 -26.41 8.24
CA GLY A 156 -11.46 -26.74 9.20
C GLY A 156 -12.39 -25.59 9.58
N GLY A 157 -12.11 -24.37 9.14
CA GLY A 157 -13.05 -23.25 9.24
C GLY A 157 -14.15 -23.33 8.18
N GLU A 158 -15.30 -22.68 8.45
CA GLU A 158 -16.51 -22.76 7.61
C GLU A 158 -16.25 -22.25 6.18
N ASP A 159 -15.38 -21.23 6.02
CA ASP A 159 -15.19 -20.51 4.77
C ASP A 159 -13.94 -20.94 3.98
N HIS A 160 -13.05 -21.74 4.57
CA HIS A 160 -11.77 -22.13 3.97
C HIS A 160 -11.90 -22.71 2.56
N ALA A 161 -12.71 -23.74 2.41
CA ALA A 161 -12.86 -24.46 1.14
C ALA A 161 -13.44 -23.54 0.05
N HIS A 162 -14.43 -22.72 0.42
CA HIS A 162 -15.04 -21.75 -0.50
C HIS A 162 -14.03 -20.68 -0.89
N TYR A 163 -13.34 -20.07 0.07
CA TYR A 163 -12.32 -19.04 -0.19
C TYR A 163 -11.24 -19.52 -1.18
N MET A 164 -10.70 -20.71 -0.92
CA MET A 164 -9.66 -21.27 -1.80
C MET A 164 -10.18 -21.64 -3.20
N ALA A 165 -11.41 -22.20 -3.27
CA ALA A 165 -12.03 -22.48 -4.56
C ALA A 165 -12.27 -21.19 -5.38
N ARG A 166 -12.71 -20.10 -4.73
CA ARG A 166 -12.87 -18.79 -5.38
C ARG A 166 -11.52 -18.20 -5.81
N ALA A 167 -10.47 -18.30 -4.98
CA ALA A 167 -9.14 -17.83 -5.34
C ALA A 167 -8.58 -18.56 -6.57
N GLN A 168 -8.77 -19.87 -6.64
CA GLN A 168 -8.38 -20.66 -7.80
C GLN A 168 -9.22 -20.34 -9.04
N PHE A 169 -10.53 -20.16 -8.87
CA PHE A 169 -11.41 -19.73 -9.96
C PHE A 169 -10.96 -18.41 -10.58
N TRP A 170 -10.69 -17.38 -9.75
CA TRP A 170 -10.24 -16.08 -10.24
C TRP A 170 -8.83 -16.12 -10.83
N TYR A 171 -7.97 -17.02 -10.37
CA TYR A 171 -6.66 -17.23 -10.97
C TYR A 171 -6.79 -17.82 -12.38
N ASP A 172 -7.65 -18.83 -12.55
CA ASP A 172 -7.88 -19.52 -13.84
C ASP A 172 -8.69 -18.65 -14.82
N ASN A 173 -9.53 -17.73 -14.31
CA ASN A 173 -10.41 -16.84 -15.07
C ASN A 173 -10.09 -15.37 -14.75
N PRO A 174 -8.94 -14.84 -15.19
CA PRO A 174 -8.57 -13.47 -14.89
C PRO A 174 -9.59 -12.50 -15.49
N THR A 175 -10.06 -11.55 -14.68
CA THR A 175 -10.82 -10.42 -15.19
C THR A 175 -9.95 -9.73 -16.22
N PRO A 176 -10.41 -9.53 -17.47
CA PRO A 176 -9.66 -8.75 -18.43
C PRO A 176 -9.32 -7.39 -17.79
N ALA A 177 -8.07 -6.95 -17.96
CA ALA A 177 -7.75 -5.57 -17.61
C ALA A 177 -8.83 -4.67 -18.25
N PRO A 178 -9.35 -3.65 -17.54
CA PRO A 178 -10.23 -2.67 -18.15
C PRO A 178 -9.61 -2.32 -19.50
N ALA A 179 -10.35 -2.51 -20.59
CA ALA A 179 -9.81 -2.16 -21.90
C ALA A 179 -9.26 -0.75 -21.74
N ALA A 180 -7.94 -0.59 -21.92
CA ALA A 180 -7.33 0.72 -21.93
C ALA A 180 -8.29 1.58 -22.77
N PRO A 181 -8.75 2.73 -22.27
CA PRO A 181 -9.65 3.55 -23.04
C PRO A 181 -9.04 3.56 -24.42
N LYS A 182 -9.81 3.09 -25.45
CA LYS A 182 -9.30 3.05 -26.82
C LYS A 182 -8.84 4.46 -27.07
N THR A 183 -7.57 4.71 -26.80
CA THR A 183 -6.93 5.93 -27.26
C THR A 183 -7.12 5.82 -28.75
N ALA A 184 -8.01 6.66 -29.24
CA ALA A 184 -8.00 6.95 -30.66
C ALA A 184 -6.52 7.11 -31.00
N PRO A 185 -6.03 6.58 -32.14
CA PRO A 185 -4.63 6.73 -32.52
C PRO A 185 -4.25 8.16 -32.19
N PRO A 186 -3.08 8.41 -31.55
CA PRO A 186 -2.74 9.74 -31.10
C PRO A 186 -3.03 10.66 -32.26
N LYS A 187 -4.06 11.48 -32.12
CA LYS A 187 -4.32 12.53 -33.11
C LYS A 187 -3.04 13.32 -33.09
N GLU A 188 -2.35 13.34 -34.23
CA GLU A 188 -1.20 14.20 -34.42
C GLU A 188 -1.52 15.55 -33.76
N ASP A 189 -0.75 15.85 -32.75
CA ASP A 189 -0.59 17.14 -32.07
C ASP A 189 -1.87 18.03 -32.04
N THR A 190 -2.87 17.59 -31.29
CA THR A 190 -4.10 18.40 -31.07
C THR A 190 -4.09 19.10 -29.71
N MET A 191 -2.93 19.45 -29.17
CA MET A 191 -2.86 20.38 -28.06
C MET A 191 -3.46 21.72 -28.52
N THR A 192 -4.54 22.12 -27.87
CA THR A 192 -5.13 23.43 -28.13
C THR A 192 -4.16 24.54 -27.75
N PRO A 193 -4.31 25.76 -28.26
CA PRO A 193 -3.54 26.90 -27.78
C PRO A 193 -3.65 27.09 -26.26
N GLU A 194 -4.82 26.76 -25.67
CA GLU A 194 -5.10 26.81 -24.24
C GLU A 194 -4.28 25.75 -23.49
N ASP A 195 -4.19 24.51 -23.99
CA ASP A 195 -3.37 23.45 -23.40
C ASP A 195 -1.89 23.81 -23.41
N ARG A 196 -1.40 24.39 -24.53
CA ARG A 196 -0.02 24.86 -24.64
C ARG A 196 0.27 25.98 -23.65
N LYS A 197 -0.68 26.91 -23.49
CA LYS A 197 -0.57 27.97 -22.50
C LYS A 197 -0.52 27.41 -21.09
N LEU A 198 -1.41 26.45 -20.73
CA LEU A 198 -1.45 25.82 -19.42
C LEU A 198 -0.14 25.11 -19.10
N LEU A 199 0.44 24.37 -20.05
CA LEU A 199 1.73 23.70 -19.87
C LEU A 199 2.86 24.73 -19.67
N THR A 200 2.81 25.85 -20.38
CA THR A 200 3.77 26.94 -20.19
C THR A 200 3.64 27.54 -18.80
N ASP A 201 2.42 27.84 -18.36
CA ASP A 201 2.13 28.41 -17.06
C ASP A 201 2.56 27.44 -15.92
N ILE A 202 2.34 26.13 -16.07
CA ILE A 202 2.79 25.09 -15.13
C ILE A 202 4.33 25.07 -15.09
N ARG A 203 5.00 25.08 -16.22
CA ARG A 203 6.47 25.12 -16.30
C ARG A 203 7.03 26.34 -15.58
N ASP A 204 6.46 27.50 -15.83
CA ASP A 204 6.93 28.76 -15.28
C ASP A 204 6.68 28.81 -13.75
N LEU A 205 5.57 28.24 -13.28
CA LEU A 205 5.32 28.05 -11.85
C LEU A 205 6.33 27.10 -11.21
N CYS A 206 6.65 25.99 -11.84
CA CYS A 206 7.68 25.05 -11.35
C CYS A 206 9.07 25.72 -11.29
N VAL A 207 9.42 26.54 -12.27
CA VAL A 207 10.65 27.32 -12.25
C VAL A 207 10.64 28.32 -11.10
N ALA A 208 9.54 29.05 -10.90
CA ALA A 208 9.40 30.00 -9.80
C ALA A 208 9.53 29.33 -8.44
N ILE A 209 8.90 28.17 -8.25
CA ILE A 209 9.00 27.37 -7.01
C ILE A 209 10.45 26.91 -6.79
N ARG A 210 11.08 26.36 -7.83
CA ARG A 210 12.49 25.96 -7.77
C ARG A 210 13.37 27.13 -7.36
N ASP A 211 13.22 28.29 -8.01
CA ASP A 211 14.04 29.47 -7.75
C ASP A 211 13.79 30.05 -6.34
N GLN A 212 12.57 29.89 -5.80
CA GLN A 212 12.30 30.19 -4.39
C GLN A 212 13.03 29.24 -3.42
N LEU A 213 13.16 27.97 -3.79
CA LEU A 213 13.81 26.96 -2.93
C LEU A 213 15.35 27.04 -3.02
N THR A 214 15.88 27.28 -4.23
CA THR A 214 17.33 27.16 -4.54
C THR A 214 18.01 28.48 -4.89
N GLY A 215 17.27 29.58 -4.97
CA GLY A 215 17.74 30.83 -5.54
C GLY A 215 17.63 30.89 -7.07
N GLU A 216 17.69 32.08 -7.62
CA GLU A 216 17.51 32.32 -9.07
C GLU A 216 18.50 31.48 -9.90
N ASN A 217 17.97 30.70 -10.85
CA ASN A 217 18.72 29.74 -11.67
C ASN A 217 19.46 28.64 -10.88
N GLY A 218 19.01 28.30 -9.67
CA GLY A 218 19.65 27.30 -8.82
C GLY A 218 21.03 27.72 -8.29
N ARG A 219 21.34 29.00 -8.35
CA ARG A 219 22.62 29.55 -7.87
C ARG A 219 22.39 30.90 -7.18
N GLY A 220 22.85 30.99 -5.94
CA GLY A 220 23.09 32.27 -5.30
C GLY A 220 22.03 32.83 -4.36
N GLY A 221 20.92 32.13 -4.09
CA GLY A 221 19.94 32.54 -3.09
C GLY A 221 19.23 33.88 -3.37
N TRP A 222 18.37 34.31 -2.45
CA TRP A 222 17.62 35.57 -2.60
C TRP A 222 18.41 36.79 -2.17
N PRO A 223 18.32 37.91 -2.90
CA PRO A 223 18.97 39.15 -2.50
C PRO A 223 18.57 39.61 -1.11
N GLN A 224 17.28 39.46 -0.72
CA GLN A 224 16.76 39.81 0.57
C GLN A 224 17.28 38.94 1.71
N GLY A 225 17.63 37.69 1.40
CA GLY A 225 18.23 36.74 2.36
C GLY A 225 19.77 36.71 2.32
N GLY A 226 20.41 37.72 1.74
CA GLY A 226 21.87 37.75 1.60
C GLY A 226 22.39 36.70 0.61
N LYS A 227 21.64 36.46 -0.46
CA LYS A 227 21.90 35.42 -1.48
C LYS A 227 21.81 33.98 -0.94
N ARG A 228 21.06 33.77 0.13
CA ARG A 228 20.80 32.43 0.67
C ARG A 228 19.57 31.81 0.05
N THR A 229 19.58 30.49 -0.13
CA THR A 229 18.41 29.71 -0.49
C THR A 229 17.48 29.53 0.71
N LEU A 230 16.25 29.09 0.50
CA LEU A 230 15.36 28.73 1.62
C LEU A 230 15.98 27.61 2.48
N TYR A 231 16.68 26.68 1.86
CA TYR A 231 17.41 25.62 2.54
C TYR A 231 18.49 26.16 3.46
N ASP A 232 19.32 27.12 2.97
CA ASP A 232 20.35 27.75 3.78
C ASP A 232 19.77 28.54 4.96
N LEU A 233 18.62 29.19 4.77
CA LEU A 233 17.97 29.97 5.81
C LEU A 233 17.38 29.03 6.90
N THR A 234 16.73 27.93 6.49
CA THR A 234 16.20 26.94 7.46
C THR A 234 17.31 26.23 8.20
N ALA A 235 18.42 25.90 7.57
CA ALA A 235 19.60 25.34 8.21
C ALA A 235 20.23 26.31 9.23
N ALA A 236 20.28 27.59 8.88
CA ALA A 236 20.81 28.62 9.80
C ALA A 236 19.89 28.82 11.03
N ILE A 237 18.57 28.78 10.87
CA ILE A 237 17.62 28.83 11.99
C ILE A 237 17.79 27.62 12.89
N ALA A 238 17.85 26.42 12.32
CA ALA A 238 18.02 25.19 13.09
C ALA A 238 19.36 25.16 13.87
N GLU A 239 20.42 25.75 13.29
CA GLU A 239 21.70 25.90 13.99
C GLU A 239 21.60 26.85 15.20
N ILE A 240 20.84 27.95 15.08
CA ILE A 240 20.57 28.88 16.20
C ILE A 240 19.74 28.18 17.28
N GLU A 241 18.81 27.31 16.90
CA GLU A 241 17.99 26.53 17.83
C GLU A 241 18.69 25.30 18.41
N GLY A 242 19.95 25.04 18.03
CA GLY A 242 20.78 23.96 18.57
C GLY A 242 20.42 22.57 18.03
N VAL A 243 19.79 22.47 16.85
CA VAL A 243 19.51 21.20 16.19
C VAL A 243 20.80 20.65 15.57
N PRO A 244 21.28 19.45 15.98
CA PRO A 244 22.54 18.90 15.46
C PRO A 244 22.43 18.48 13.99
N ASN A 245 23.54 18.56 13.26
CA ASN A 245 23.67 18.13 11.86
C ASN A 245 22.76 18.88 10.87
N THR A 246 22.60 20.18 11.03
CA THR A 246 21.71 21.00 10.19
C THR A 246 22.35 21.50 8.90
N ARG A 247 23.65 21.31 8.70
CA ARG A 247 24.37 21.61 7.46
C ARG A 247 25.08 20.38 6.94
N ASP A 248 24.88 20.07 5.67
CA ASP A 248 25.75 19.15 4.95
C ASP A 248 27.13 19.78 4.86
N THR A 249 28.10 19.15 5.47
CA THR A 249 29.52 19.47 5.30
C THR A 249 30.01 18.86 4.00
N LEU A 250 29.44 19.29 2.86
CA LEU A 250 30.06 19.06 1.57
C LEU A 250 31.06 20.19 1.34
N GLY A 251 32.30 19.90 1.71
CA GLY A 251 33.46 20.66 1.32
C GLY A 251 33.80 20.47 -0.16
#